data_d5a7fd8aa527c67914865879ac91fef9
#
_entry.id   d5a7fd8aa527c67914865879ac91fef9
#
_cell.length_a   1.000
_cell.length_b   1.000
_cell.length_c   1.000
_cell.angle_alpha   90.00
_cell.angle_beta   90.00
_cell.angle_gamma   90.00
#
_symmetry.space_group_name_H-M   'P 1'
#
loop_
_entity.id
_entity.type
_entity.pdbx_description
1 polymer ?
#
loop_
_entity_poly.entity_id
_entity_poly.type
_entity_poly.pdbx_seq_one_letter_code
_entity_poly.pdbx_strand_id
1 'polypeptide(L)'
;MIDARIVQRLATSTPGVVDESNDLSLRFSAGGKAFAWTWMERTAPRKPRRARMDVLAVRCALATKEMLLAAAPDRFFDEPHYHGYPAILARLDVIDEAELAAMLDEACRLVSAG
;
A
#
# COMPACT_ATOMS: atom_id res chain seq x y z
N MET A 1 0.00 -16.47 -1.42
CA MET A 1 -0.09 -15.25 -0.58
C MET A 1 1.20 -14.47 -0.62
N ILE A 2 1.11 -13.16 -0.77
CA ILE A 2 2.29 -12.29 -0.82
C ILE A 2 2.69 -11.93 0.62
N ASP A 3 3.90 -12.30 1.00
CA ASP A 3 4.40 -12.01 2.35
C ASP A 3 5.28 -10.75 2.35
N ALA A 4 5.76 -10.36 3.54
CA ALA A 4 6.56 -9.15 3.72
C ALA A 4 7.83 -9.14 2.87
N ARG A 5 8.48 -10.30 2.71
CA ARG A 5 9.73 -10.40 1.92
C ARG A 5 9.47 -10.14 0.45
N ILE A 6 8.35 -10.66 -0.06
CA ILE A 6 7.96 -10.43 -1.45
C ILE A 6 7.65 -8.96 -1.67
N VAL A 7 6.89 -8.34 -0.75
CA VAL A 7 6.60 -6.91 -0.83
C VAL A 7 7.89 -6.09 -0.83
N GLN A 8 8.82 -6.40 0.05
CA GLN A 8 10.10 -5.68 0.11
C GLN A 8 10.89 -5.82 -1.19
N ARG A 9 10.94 -7.03 -1.76
CA ARG A 9 11.61 -7.26 -3.04
C ARG A 9 10.97 -6.44 -4.16
N LEU A 10 9.64 -6.46 -4.25
CA LEU A 10 8.93 -5.73 -5.30
C LEU A 10 9.09 -4.22 -5.15
N ALA A 11 8.95 -3.70 -3.93
CA ALA A 11 9.01 -2.26 -3.68
C ALA A 11 10.42 -1.70 -3.92
N THR A 12 11.45 -2.45 -3.57
CA THR A 12 12.83 -1.99 -3.68
C THR A 12 13.48 -2.28 -5.04
N SER A 13 12.74 -2.88 -5.97
CA SER A 13 13.26 -3.15 -7.31
C SER A 13 13.44 -1.86 -8.13
N THR A 14 12.79 -0.77 -7.76
CA THR A 14 12.94 0.52 -8.43
C THR A 14 14.07 1.31 -7.77
N PRO A 15 15.04 1.84 -8.55
CA PRO A 15 16.11 2.66 -7.98
C PRO A 15 15.58 3.90 -7.25
N GLY A 16 16.23 4.26 -6.16
CA GLY A 16 15.84 5.43 -5.36
C GLY A 16 14.84 5.16 -4.27
N VAL A 17 14.31 3.95 -4.18
CA VAL A 17 13.40 3.58 -3.11
C VAL A 17 14.17 3.35 -1.81
N VAL A 18 13.66 3.93 -0.73
CA VAL A 18 14.19 3.73 0.61
C VAL A 18 13.24 2.81 1.37
N ASP A 19 13.77 1.72 1.90
CA ASP A 19 13.01 0.79 2.74
C ASP A 19 13.14 1.26 4.19
N GLU A 20 12.04 1.77 4.73
CA GLU A 20 11.96 2.26 6.10
C GLU A 20 11.21 1.29 7.02
N SER A 21 11.10 0.03 6.59
CA SER A 21 10.38 -1.00 7.33
C SER A 21 11.10 -1.40 8.61
N ASN A 22 10.33 -1.94 9.54
CA ASN A 22 10.87 -2.57 10.75
C ASN A 22 10.22 -3.94 10.94
N ASP A 23 10.45 -4.60 12.08
CA ASP A 23 9.91 -5.94 12.33
C ASP A 23 8.40 -5.98 12.46
N LEU A 24 7.77 -4.83 12.71
CA LEU A 24 6.34 -4.74 12.99
C LEU A 24 5.52 -4.19 11.83
N SER A 25 6.14 -3.45 10.89
CA SER A 25 5.42 -2.86 9.79
C SER A 25 6.34 -2.53 8.62
N LEU A 26 5.77 -2.51 7.42
CA LEU A 26 6.47 -2.14 6.20
C LEU A 26 6.24 -0.67 5.90
N ARG A 27 7.25 0.00 5.33
CA ARG A 27 7.13 1.37 4.86
C ARG A 27 8.18 1.62 3.79
N PHE A 28 7.76 2.17 2.66
CA PHE A 28 8.65 2.47 1.54
C PHE A 28 8.44 3.90 1.09
N SER A 29 9.53 4.60 0.82
CA SER A 29 9.47 6.00 0.39
C SER A 29 10.40 6.25 -0.79
N ALA A 30 10.13 7.35 -1.50
CA ALA A 30 10.97 7.84 -2.57
C ALA A 30 10.85 9.37 -2.56
N GLY A 31 11.98 10.05 -2.73
CA GLY A 31 12.00 11.51 -2.65
C GLY A 31 11.53 12.07 -1.32
N GLY A 32 11.72 11.32 -0.24
CA GLY A 32 11.31 11.74 1.10
C GLY A 32 9.83 11.55 1.41
N LYS A 33 9.07 10.89 0.53
CA LYS A 33 7.63 10.73 0.70
C LYS A 33 7.25 9.25 0.61
N ALA A 34 6.46 8.77 1.59
CA ALA A 34 6.02 7.38 1.60
C ALA A 34 5.02 7.11 0.47
N PHE A 35 5.18 5.97 -0.22
CA PHE A 35 4.28 5.57 -1.28
C PHE A 35 3.58 4.23 -1.01
N ALA A 36 4.03 3.45 -0.04
CA ALA A 36 3.39 2.21 0.38
C ALA A 36 3.73 1.93 1.84
N TRP A 37 2.76 1.41 2.60
CA TRP A 37 2.97 1.10 4.02
C TRP A 37 1.94 0.08 4.50
N THR A 38 2.29 -0.63 5.59
CA THR A 38 1.36 -1.55 6.25
C THR A 38 0.19 -0.77 6.82
N TRP A 39 -1.02 -1.29 6.60
CA TRP A 39 -2.23 -0.68 7.15
C TRP A 39 -2.24 -0.81 8.67
N MET A 40 -2.42 0.33 9.34
CA MET A 40 -2.54 0.40 10.79
C MET A 40 -4.02 0.45 11.15
N GLU A 41 -4.60 -0.72 11.40
CA GLU A 41 -6.03 -0.85 11.69
C GLU A 41 -6.36 -0.43 13.12
N ARG A 42 -7.47 0.29 13.26
CA ARG A 42 -8.08 0.58 14.56
C ARG A 42 -9.50 0.02 14.54
N THR A 43 -9.77 -0.97 15.38
CA THR A 43 -11.06 -1.65 15.43
C THR A 43 -12.13 -0.89 16.19
N ALA A 44 -11.73 0.03 17.07
CA ALA A 44 -12.65 0.88 17.84
C ALA A 44 -11.95 2.19 18.21
N PRO A 45 -12.71 3.30 18.46
CA PRO A 45 -12.09 4.61 18.69
C PRO A 45 -11.08 4.68 19.83
N ARG A 46 -11.23 3.84 20.85
CA ARG A 46 -10.34 3.84 22.01
C ARG A 46 -9.34 2.71 22.03
N LYS A 47 -9.32 1.88 20.98
CA LYS A 47 -8.35 0.79 20.88
C LYS A 47 -7.08 1.29 20.20
N PRO A 48 -5.90 0.74 20.56
CA PRO A 48 -4.68 1.09 19.87
C PRO A 48 -4.72 0.59 18.42
N ARG A 49 -3.99 1.26 17.54
CA ARG A 49 -3.83 0.81 16.16
C ARG A 49 -3.00 -0.47 16.13
N ARG A 50 -3.32 -1.35 15.20
CA ARG A 50 -2.65 -2.63 15.04
C ARG A 50 -2.20 -2.80 13.59
N ALA A 51 -0.94 -3.15 13.38
CA ALA A 51 -0.41 -3.40 12.03
C ALA A 51 -1.05 -4.65 11.44
N ARG A 52 -1.64 -4.50 10.24
CA ARG A 52 -2.21 -5.60 9.49
C ARG A 52 -1.25 -5.96 8.36
N MET A 53 -0.38 -6.93 8.62
CA MET A 53 0.65 -7.35 7.66
C MET A 53 0.08 -8.06 6.44
N ASP A 54 -1.21 -8.39 6.44
CA ASP A 54 -1.93 -8.95 5.31
C ASP A 54 -2.54 -7.88 4.38
N VAL A 55 -2.38 -6.59 4.72
CA VAL A 55 -2.93 -5.48 3.95
C VAL A 55 -1.87 -4.40 3.77
N LEU A 56 -1.68 -3.97 2.52
CA LEU A 56 -0.74 -2.90 2.19
C LEU A 56 -1.50 -1.69 1.66
N ALA A 57 -1.22 -0.52 2.22
CA ALA A 57 -1.71 0.74 1.66
C ALA A 57 -0.75 1.17 0.56
N VAL A 58 -1.28 1.50 -0.61
CA VAL A 58 -0.48 1.88 -1.79
C VAL A 58 -1.04 3.18 -2.36
N ARG A 59 -0.19 4.18 -2.53
CA ARG A 59 -0.62 5.45 -3.14
C ARG A 59 -1.08 5.23 -4.57
N CYS A 60 -2.14 5.93 -4.94
CA CYS A 60 -2.65 5.91 -6.32
C CYS A 60 -3.48 7.18 -6.54
N ALA A 61 -3.70 7.54 -7.80
CA ALA A 61 -4.59 8.65 -8.13
C ALA A 61 -6.02 8.31 -7.70
N LEU A 62 -6.80 9.32 -7.30
CA LEU A 62 -8.17 9.09 -6.84
C LEU A 62 -9.04 8.41 -7.88
N ALA A 63 -8.89 8.78 -9.15
CA ALA A 63 -9.64 8.14 -10.25
C ALA A 63 -9.30 6.65 -10.37
N THR A 64 -8.02 6.30 -10.22
CA THR A 64 -7.58 4.91 -10.22
C THR A 64 -8.14 4.16 -9.02
N LYS A 65 -8.13 4.80 -7.85
CA LYS A 65 -8.68 4.22 -6.62
C LYS A 65 -10.15 3.85 -6.80
N GLU A 66 -10.94 4.79 -7.31
CA GLU A 66 -12.37 4.55 -7.54
C GLU A 66 -12.62 3.41 -8.52
N MET A 67 -11.83 3.36 -9.59
CA MET A 67 -11.92 2.30 -10.59
C MET A 67 -11.62 0.93 -9.97
N LEU A 68 -10.56 0.83 -9.18
CA LEU A 68 -10.15 -0.42 -8.56
C LEU A 68 -11.16 -0.89 -7.51
N LEU A 69 -11.72 0.02 -6.71
CA LEU A 69 -12.72 -0.33 -5.72
C LEU A 69 -13.99 -0.87 -6.38
N ALA A 70 -14.36 -0.33 -7.54
CA ALA A 70 -15.53 -0.79 -8.27
C ALA A 70 -15.27 -2.10 -9.02
N ALA A 71 -14.10 -2.22 -9.64
CA ALA A 71 -13.79 -3.35 -10.52
C ALA A 71 -13.26 -4.59 -9.78
N ALA A 72 -12.60 -4.39 -8.64
CA ALA A 72 -11.90 -5.47 -7.95
C ALA A 72 -12.09 -5.41 -6.42
N PRO A 73 -13.34 -5.45 -5.93
CA PRO A 73 -13.58 -5.39 -4.48
C PRO A 73 -13.11 -6.63 -3.73
N ASP A 74 -12.73 -7.68 -4.43
CA ASP A 74 -12.11 -8.86 -3.85
C ASP A 74 -10.67 -8.60 -3.40
N ARG A 75 -9.95 -7.70 -4.09
CA ARG A 75 -8.55 -7.41 -3.82
C ARG A 75 -8.32 -6.08 -3.12
N PHE A 76 -9.25 -5.14 -3.28
CA PHE A 76 -9.09 -3.77 -2.79
C PHE A 76 -10.27 -3.34 -1.94
N PHE A 77 -9.98 -2.53 -0.92
CA PHE A 77 -11.04 -1.95 -0.10
C PHE A 77 -10.61 -0.58 0.42
N ASP A 78 -11.56 0.13 0.97
CA ASP A 78 -11.33 1.43 1.59
C ASP A 78 -11.79 1.37 3.05
N GLU A 79 -11.43 2.38 3.83
CA GLU A 79 -11.90 2.49 5.20
C GLU A 79 -12.03 3.98 5.54
N PRO A 80 -12.72 4.36 6.63
CA PRO A 80 -13.07 5.77 6.87
C PRO A 80 -11.89 6.75 6.83
N HIS A 81 -10.73 6.38 7.35
CA HIS A 81 -9.56 7.27 7.36
C HIS A 81 -8.94 7.45 5.98
N TYR A 82 -9.23 6.54 5.04
CA TYR A 82 -8.68 6.58 3.68
C TYR A 82 -9.69 7.12 2.66
N HIS A 83 -10.91 7.39 3.08
CA HIS A 83 -11.94 7.91 2.18
C HIS A 83 -11.52 9.27 1.62
N GLY A 84 -11.46 9.37 0.29
CA GLY A 84 -10.98 10.59 -0.38
C GLY A 84 -9.47 10.78 -0.35
N TYR A 85 -8.73 9.90 0.29
CA TYR A 85 -7.27 9.96 0.35
C TYR A 85 -6.68 9.18 -0.83
N PRO A 86 -5.61 9.69 -1.48
CA PRO A 86 -5.04 9.03 -2.68
C PRO A 86 -4.17 7.83 -2.33
N ALA A 87 -4.75 6.86 -1.66
CA ALA A 87 -4.15 5.56 -1.38
C ALA A 87 -5.26 4.54 -1.23
N ILE A 88 -4.97 3.30 -1.61
CA ILE A 88 -5.92 2.19 -1.56
C ILE A 88 -5.36 1.06 -0.71
N LEU A 89 -6.24 0.30 -0.07
CA LEU A 89 -5.83 -0.86 0.73
C LEU A 89 -5.93 -2.12 -0.13
N ALA A 90 -4.80 -2.83 -0.25
CA ALA A 90 -4.67 -4.04 -1.08
C ALA A 90 -4.53 -5.28 -0.18
N ARG A 91 -5.34 -6.31 -0.47
CA ARG A 91 -5.30 -7.57 0.26
C ARG A 91 -4.17 -8.44 -0.28
N LEU A 92 -3.13 -8.64 0.50
CA LEU A 92 -1.95 -9.39 0.08
C LEU A 92 -2.20 -10.89 -0.09
N ASP A 93 -3.28 -11.39 0.51
CA ASP A 93 -3.66 -12.79 0.37
C ASP A 93 -4.43 -13.08 -0.93
N VAL A 94 -4.83 -12.06 -1.67
CA VAL A 94 -5.64 -12.19 -2.89
C VAL A 94 -4.93 -11.64 -4.12
N ILE A 95 -4.23 -10.49 -3.99
CA ILE A 95 -3.57 -9.82 -5.11
C ILE A 95 -2.40 -10.65 -5.65
N ASP A 96 -2.15 -10.64 -6.96
CA ASP A 96 -0.98 -11.32 -7.50
C ASP A 96 0.24 -10.40 -7.55
N GLU A 97 1.43 -11.01 -7.69
CA GLU A 97 2.69 -10.26 -7.66
C GLU A 97 2.83 -9.27 -8.80
N ALA A 98 2.37 -9.62 -10.00
CA ALA A 98 2.50 -8.75 -11.16
C ALA A 98 1.66 -7.48 -10.99
N GLU A 99 0.44 -7.64 -10.49
CA GLU A 99 -0.45 -6.51 -10.21
C GLU A 99 0.14 -5.61 -9.12
N LEU A 100 0.61 -6.21 -8.04
CA LEU A 100 1.20 -5.44 -6.94
C LEU A 100 2.46 -4.71 -7.39
N ALA A 101 3.32 -5.37 -8.17
CA ALA A 101 4.54 -4.75 -8.70
C ALA A 101 4.22 -3.52 -9.54
N ALA A 102 3.21 -3.61 -10.42
CA ALA A 102 2.79 -2.49 -11.25
C ALA A 102 2.25 -1.33 -10.40
N MET A 103 1.49 -1.64 -9.35
CA MET A 103 0.95 -0.63 -8.45
C MET A 103 2.05 0.08 -7.65
N LEU A 104 3.02 -0.68 -7.16
CA LEU A 104 4.15 -0.11 -6.40
C LEU A 104 5.00 0.80 -7.29
N ASP A 105 5.24 0.39 -8.54
CA ASP A 105 6.00 1.19 -9.49
C ASP A 105 5.28 2.52 -9.78
N GLU A 106 3.98 2.47 -10.01
CA GLU A 106 3.18 3.68 -10.25
C GLU A 106 3.14 4.58 -9.01
N ALA A 107 2.98 3.99 -7.83
CA ALA A 107 2.97 4.75 -6.58
C ALA A 107 4.30 5.47 -6.35
N CYS A 108 5.40 4.80 -6.62
CA CYS A 108 6.74 5.38 -6.52
C CYS A 108 6.89 6.58 -7.47
N ARG A 109 6.41 6.44 -8.71
CA ARG A 109 6.44 7.53 -9.69
C ARG A 109 5.61 8.73 -9.25
N LEU A 110 4.44 8.49 -8.66
CA LEU A 110 3.57 9.57 -8.20
C LEU A 110 4.25 10.44 -7.16
N VAL A 111 4.96 9.85 -6.20
CA VAL A 111 5.63 10.64 -5.14
C VAL A 111 6.95 11.22 -5.64
N SER A 112 7.61 10.58 -6.59
CA SER A 112 8.89 11.07 -7.13
C SER A 112 8.71 12.22 -8.11
N ALA A 113 7.57 12.29 -8.79
CA ALA A 113 7.29 13.32 -9.78
C ALA A 113 6.89 14.65 -9.14
N GLY A 114 6.48 14.60 -7.88
CA GLY A 114 6.12 15.82 -7.14
C GLY A 114 7.33 16.42 -6.46
#